data_63c5d112794b9727f9068774f100b95c
#
_entry.id   63c5d112794b9727f9068774f100b95c
#
_cell.length_a   1.000
_cell.length_b   1.000
_cell.length_c   1.000
_cell.angle_alpha   90.00
_cell.angle_beta   90.00
_cell.angle_gamma   90.00
#
_symmetry.space_group_name_H-M   'P 1'
#
loop_
_entity.id
_entity.type
_entity.pdbx_description
1 polymer ?
#
loop_
_entity_poly.entity_id
_entity_poly.type
_entity_poly.pdbx_seq_one_letter_code
_entity_poly.pdbx_strand_id
1 'polypeptide(L)'
;MNLGIFKQNVNWNIDQIAVQVAQAEKVKGRAKSGFYKAAIILAASVIEALAFKLLETNEKLEMPLEDWDCVESNPLPKKYIIDGAQLSICKRVQQKFKLKKHTDFKKVNEVAQKLNIFSKSFFNKIEKVRELRNKIHIQGLNRPDRSYTKKELEFISSVMVELLDKLD
;
A
#
# COMPACT_ATOMS: atom_id res chain seq x y z
N MET A 1 -7.47 15.61 9.57
CA MET A 1 -8.68 14.90 9.03
C MET A 1 -9.65 14.67 10.17
N ASN A 2 -10.96 14.91 9.99
CA ASN A 2 -11.98 14.61 11.02
C ASN A 2 -12.06 13.08 11.21
N LEU A 3 -11.74 12.60 12.42
CA LEU A 3 -11.68 11.16 12.73
C LEU A 3 -13.06 10.48 12.57
N GLY A 4 -14.14 11.19 12.88
CA GLY A 4 -15.50 10.66 12.72
C GLY A 4 -15.84 10.36 11.26
N ILE A 5 -15.55 11.31 10.35
CA ILE A 5 -15.78 11.12 8.91
C ILE A 5 -14.87 10.00 8.36
N PHE A 6 -13.63 9.90 8.82
CA PHE A 6 -12.74 8.81 8.43
C PHE A 6 -13.30 7.45 8.81
N LYS A 7 -13.71 7.26 10.07
CA LYS A 7 -14.34 6.02 10.55
C LYS A 7 -15.62 5.67 9.76
N GLN A 8 -16.47 6.65 9.50
CA GLN A 8 -17.69 6.44 8.68
C GLN A 8 -17.35 5.93 7.28
N ASN A 9 -16.36 6.55 6.60
CA ASN A 9 -15.93 6.13 5.27
C ASN A 9 -15.32 4.73 5.26
N VAL A 10 -14.52 4.38 6.28
CA VAL A 10 -13.96 3.04 6.43
C VAL A 10 -15.09 2.02 6.60
N ASN A 11 -16.02 2.25 7.52
CA ASN A 11 -17.14 1.34 7.77
C ASN A 11 -18.02 1.16 6.52
N TRP A 12 -18.34 2.25 5.83
CA TRP A 12 -19.12 2.17 4.59
C TRP A 12 -18.42 1.31 3.52
N ASN A 13 -17.11 1.43 3.37
CA ASN A 13 -16.37 0.57 2.43
C ASN A 13 -16.34 -0.90 2.89
N ILE A 14 -16.26 -1.17 4.18
CA ILE A 14 -16.34 -2.52 4.74
C ILE A 14 -17.73 -3.13 4.43
N ASP A 15 -18.82 -2.37 4.58
CA ASP A 15 -20.16 -2.80 4.21
C ASP A 15 -20.26 -3.10 2.71
N GLN A 16 -19.65 -2.28 1.86
CA GLN A 16 -19.60 -2.55 0.42
C GLN A 16 -18.82 -3.82 0.09
N ILE A 17 -17.72 -4.11 0.80
CA ILE A 17 -16.99 -5.38 0.66
C ILE A 17 -17.92 -6.55 0.99
N ALA A 18 -18.67 -6.48 2.08
CA ALA A 18 -19.64 -7.52 2.47
C ALA A 18 -20.72 -7.74 1.41
N VAL A 19 -21.24 -6.65 0.81
CA VAL A 19 -22.19 -6.73 -0.30
C VAL A 19 -21.60 -7.46 -1.51
N GLN A 20 -20.35 -7.14 -1.90
CA GLN A 20 -19.69 -7.83 -3.01
C GLN A 20 -19.50 -9.32 -2.74
N VAL A 21 -19.12 -9.69 -1.52
CA VAL A 21 -18.99 -11.10 -1.10
C VAL A 21 -20.34 -11.81 -1.19
N ALA A 22 -21.40 -11.20 -0.66
CA ALA A 22 -22.74 -11.78 -0.72
C ALA A 22 -23.24 -12.00 -2.16
N GLN A 23 -22.90 -11.11 -3.08
CA GLN A 23 -23.21 -11.30 -4.51
C GLN A 23 -22.36 -12.40 -5.14
N ALA A 24 -21.06 -12.50 -4.77
CA ALA A 24 -20.20 -13.57 -5.25
C ALA A 24 -20.73 -14.96 -4.90
N GLU A 25 -21.36 -15.14 -3.73
CA GLU A 25 -21.89 -16.43 -3.32
C GLU A 25 -23.17 -16.84 -4.09
N LYS A 26 -23.85 -15.89 -4.75
CA LYS A 26 -25.07 -16.15 -5.54
C LYS A 26 -24.79 -16.54 -6.98
N VAL A 27 -23.55 -16.38 -7.45
CA VAL A 27 -23.18 -16.56 -8.85
C VAL A 27 -22.00 -17.53 -9.00
N LYS A 28 -21.72 -17.97 -10.24
CA LYS A 28 -20.62 -18.89 -10.56
C LYS A 28 -19.68 -18.31 -11.64
N GLY A 29 -18.58 -18.94 -11.82
CA GLY A 29 -17.65 -18.67 -12.91
C GLY A 29 -17.09 -17.24 -12.89
N ARG A 30 -17.04 -16.61 -14.06
CA ARG A 30 -16.43 -15.28 -14.26
C ARG A 30 -17.15 -14.17 -13.48
N ALA A 31 -18.48 -14.26 -13.30
CA ALA A 31 -19.23 -13.30 -12.51
C ALA A 31 -18.81 -13.34 -11.04
N LYS A 32 -18.67 -14.54 -10.45
CA LYS A 32 -18.16 -14.73 -9.08
C LYS A 32 -16.78 -14.07 -8.91
N SER A 33 -15.88 -14.33 -9.84
CA SER A 33 -14.54 -13.71 -9.85
C SER A 33 -14.60 -12.20 -9.93
N GLY A 34 -15.54 -11.62 -10.70
CA GLY A 34 -15.75 -10.17 -10.82
C GLY A 34 -16.12 -9.52 -9.49
N PHE A 35 -17.01 -10.15 -8.71
CA PHE A 35 -17.37 -9.67 -7.38
C PHE A 35 -16.21 -9.74 -6.39
N TYR A 36 -15.44 -10.83 -6.39
CA TYR A 36 -14.23 -10.90 -5.57
C TYR A 36 -13.20 -9.85 -5.98
N LYS A 37 -13.03 -9.60 -7.27
CA LYS A 37 -12.17 -8.52 -7.77
C LYS A 37 -12.56 -7.15 -7.19
N ALA A 38 -13.86 -6.81 -7.22
CA ALA A 38 -14.37 -5.57 -6.66
C ALA A 38 -14.13 -5.49 -5.14
N ALA A 39 -14.41 -6.56 -4.40
CA ALA A 39 -14.15 -6.64 -2.96
C ALA A 39 -12.65 -6.45 -2.63
N ILE A 40 -11.75 -7.04 -3.40
CA ILE A 40 -10.28 -6.91 -3.24
C ILE A 40 -9.84 -5.46 -3.44
N ILE A 41 -10.34 -4.77 -4.47
CA ILE A 41 -10.02 -3.36 -4.72
C ILE A 41 -10.46 -2.48 -3.54
N LEU A 42 -11.69 -2.66 -3.07
CA LEU A 42 -12.23 -1.91 -1.93
C LEU A 42 -11.42 -2.17 -0.66
N ALA A 43 -11.13 -3.44 -0.35
CA ALA A 43 -10.35 -3.80 0.84
C ALA A 43 -8.92 -3.24 0.78
N ALA A 44 -8.27 -3.30 -0.38
CA ALA A 44 -6.93 -2.70 -0.55
C ALA A 44 -6.96 -1.18 -0.38
N SER A 45 -8.02 -0.49 -0.82
CA SER A 45 -8.19 0.95 -0.64
C SER A 45 -8.42 1.31 0.84
N VAL A 46 -9.15 0.48 1.59
CA VAL A 46 -9.30 0.64 3.05
C VAL A 46 -7.94 0.47 3.74
N ILE A 47 -7.18 -0.56 3.39
CA ILE A 47 -5.83 -0.80 3.97
C ILE A 47 -4.90 0.39 3.70
N GLU A 48 -4.91 0.94 2.48
CA GLU A 48 -4.13 2.14 2.14
C GLU A 48 -4.50 3.33 3.03
N ALA A 49 -5.80 3.58 3.21
CA ALA A 49 -6.30 4.66 4.06
C ALA A 49 -5.94 4.46 5.54
N LEU A 50 -6.07 3.24 6.06
CA LEU A 50 -5.71 2.89 7.44
C LEU A 50 -4.20 3.01 7.68
N ALA A 51 -3.36 2.51 6.76
CA ALA A 51 -1.91 2.62 6.85
C ALA A 51 -1.44 4.08 6.84
N PHE A 52 -2.05 4.90 5.97
CA PHE A 52 -1.81 6.34 5.94
C PHE A 52 -2.20 6.99 7.28
N LYS A 53 -3.38 6.66 7.81
CA LYS A 53 -3.88 7.22 9.07
C LYS A 53 -3.01 6.82 10.24
N LEU A 54 -2.60 5.56 10.32
CA LEU A 54 -1.71 5.08 11.37
C LEU A 54 -0.36 5.81 11.34
N LEU A 55 0.19 6.03 10.14
CA LEU A 55 1.43 6.79 10.00
C LEU A 55 1.23 8.27 10.39
N GLU A 56 0.12 8.90 9.96
CA GLU A 56 -0.22 10.31 10.24
C GLU A 56 -0.35 10.59 11.74
N THR A 57 -0.88 9.64 12.51
CA THR A 57 -1.14 9.80 13.95
C THR A 57 -0.01 9.29 14.83
N ASN A 58 1.02 8.67 14.27
CA ASN A 58 2.10 8.09 15.04
C ASN A 58 3.20 9.12 15.34
N GLU A 59 3.54 9.30 16.62
CA GLU A 59 4.56 10.23 17.09
C GLU A 59 5.94 9.98 16.45
N LYS A 60 6.24 8.73 16.07
CA LYS A 60 7.49 8.39 15.39
C LYS A 60 7.65 9.05 14.04
N LEU A 61 6.58 9.61 13.44
CA LEU A 61 6.68 10.38 12.20
C LEU A 61 7.58 11.61 12.34
N GLU A 62 7.71 12.15 13.55
CA GLU A 62 8.59 13.26 13.86
C GLU A 62 10.08 12.86 13.99
N MET A 63 10.38 11.56 14.04
CA MET A 63 11.76 11.09 14.11
C MET A 63 12.47 11.26 12.75
N PRO A 64 13.76 11.67 12.77
CA PRO A 64 14.53 11.74 11.54
C PRO A 64 14.76 10.33 10.98
N LEU A 65 14.57 10.18 9.67
CA LEU A 65 14.90 8.97 8.94
C LEU A 65 16.24 9.13 8.25
N GLU A 66 17.06 8.09 8.30
CA GLU A 66 18.20 7.99 7.41
C GLU A 66 17.74 7.74 5.97
N ASP A 67 18.18 8.59 5.07
CA ASP A 67 17.94 8.43 3.64
C ASP A 67 19.20 8.79 2.86
N TRP A 68 19.27 8.37 1.60
CA TRP A 68 20.35 8.70 0.73
C TRP A 68 19.95 9.91 -0.12
N ASP A 69 20.61 11.03 0.10
CA ASP A 69 20.53 12.19 -0.78
C ASP A 69 21.54 11.98 -1.90
N CYS A 70 21.06 11.48 -3.02
CA CYS A 70 21.88 11.34 -4.21
C CYS A 70 21.89 12.69 -4.92
N VAL A 71 23.00 13.37 -4.80
CA VAL A 71 23.25 14.60 -5.54
C VAL A 71 23.21 14.23 -7.02
N GLU A 72 22.14 14.61 -7.72
CA GLU A 72 22.23 14.80 -9.17
C GLU A 72 23.20 15.96 -9.35
N SER A 73 24.46 15.66 -9.14
CA SER A 73 25.51 16.63 -9.22
C SER A 73 25.54 17.18 -10.63
N ASN A 74 25.69 18.48 -10.74
CA ASN A 74 26.43 19.08 -11.84
C ASN A 74 27.40 18.05 -12.41
N PRO A 75 27.39 17.77 -13.71
CA PRO A 75 27.94 16.56 -14.26
C PRO A 75 29.37 16.37 -13.77
N LEU A 76 29.60 15.33 -13.01
CA LEU A 76 30.95 14.79 -12.98
C LEU A 76 31.37 14.66 -14.46
N PRO A 77 32.49 15.25 -14.88
CA PRO A 77 32.83 15.41 -16.31
C PRO A 77 32.89 14.08 -17.07
N LYS A 78 32.72 12.95 -16.40
CA LYS A 78 32.52 11.63 -16.97
C LYS A 78 31.49 10.86 -16.14
N LYS A 79 30.43 10.44 -16.78
CA LYS A 79 29.49 9.45 -16.21
C LYS A 79 30.27 8.15 -16.04
N TYR A 80 30.53 7.76 -14.81
CA TYR A 80 31.11 6.44 -14.54
C TYR A 80 30.00 5.42 -14.72
N ILE A 81 30.18 4.51 -15.65
CA ILE A 81 29.32 3.36 -15.90
C ILE A 81 30.10 2.13 -15.48
N ILE A 82 29.57 1.33 -14.56
CA ILE A 82 30.11 0.00 -14.21
C ILE A 82 29.01 -1.00 -14.54
N ASP A 83 29.35 -2.00 -15.35
CA ASP A 83 28.43 -3.06 -15.80
C ASP A 83 27.11 -2.53 -16.39
N GLY A 84 27.15 -1.41 -17.12
CA GLY A 84 25.98 -0.77 -17.72
C GLY A 84 25.14 0.08 -16.74
N ALA A 85 25.49 0.15 -15.46
CA ALA A 85 24.83 0.96 -14.46
C ALA A 85 25.53 2.32 -14.27
N GLN A 86 24.73 3.38 -14.22
CA GLN A 86 25.22 4.72 -13.90
C GLN A 86 25.50 4.85 -12.41
N LEU A 87 26.71 5.26 -12.04
CA LEU A 87 27.06 5.55 -10.65
C LEU A 87 26.59 6.96 -10.26
N SER A 88 26.05 7.08 -9.06
CA SER A 88 25.70 8.35 -8.44
C SER A 88 26.42 8.50 -7.10
N ILE A 89 26.89 9.72 -6.79
CA ILE A 89 27.41 10.03 -5.47
C ILE A 89 26.24 10.39 -4.58
N CYS A 90 26.07 9.63 -3.50
CA CYS A 90 25.01 9.86 -2.53
C CYS A 90 25.64 10.11 -1.15
N LYS A 91 25.11 11.07 -0.40
CA LYS A 91 25.44 11.26 1.01
C LYS A 91 24.30 10.75 1.90
N ARG A 92 24.66 10.20 3.06
CA ARG A 92 23.68 9.83 4.08
C ARG A 92 23.17 11.10 4.75
N VAL A 93 21.86 11.28 4.77
CA VAL A 93 21.22 12.42 5.42
C VAL A 93 20.19 11.93 6.41
N GLN A 94 20.00 12.69 7.49
CA GLN A 94 18.91 12.48 8.42
C GLN A 94 17.88 13.60 8.20
N GLN A 95 16.68 13.23 7.78
CA GLN A 95 15.61 14.19 7.55
C GLN A 95 14.26 13.65 8.01
N LYS A 96 13.41 14.54 8.49
CA LYS A 96 12.03 14.18 8.84
C LYS A 96 11.24 13.92 7.56
N PHE A 97 10.49 12.84 7.57
CA PHE A 97 9.58 12.55 6.47
C PHE A 97 8.36 13.46 6.55
N LYS A 98 8.07 14.16 5.47
CA LYS A 98 6.85 14.98 5.36
C LYS A 98 5.75 14.18 4.66
N LEU A 99 4.80 13.69 5.46
CA LEU A 99 3.62 13.02 4.94
C LEU A 99 2.73 14.03 4.20
N LYS A 100 2.47 13.80 2.92
CA LYS A 100 1.59 14.63 2.09
C LYS A 100 0.30 13.86 1.77
N LYS A 101 -0.80 14.58 1.54
CA LYS A 101 -2.11 14.00 1.21
C LYS A 101 -2.08 12.98 0.05
N HIS A 102 -1.15 13.14 -0.88
CA HIS A 102 -0.98 12.27 -2.05
C HIS A 102 0.32 11.45 -1.98
N THR A 103 0.82 11.17 -0.77
CA THR A 103 1.97 10.27 -0.62
C THR A 103 1.58 8.89 -1.12
N ASP A 104 2.39 8.33 -2.02
CA ASP A 104 2.19 6.99 -2.59
C ASP A 104 2.12 5.92 -1.49
N PHE A 105 1.22 4.97 -1.64
CA PHE A 105 1.03 3.86 -0.70
C PHE A 105 2.33 3.05 -0.46
N LYS A 106 3.13 2.84 -1.51
CA LYS A 106 4.45 2.23 -1.36
C LYS A 106 5.32 3.01 -0.39
N LYS A 107 5.38 4.34 -0.55
CA LYS A 107 6.19 5.21 0.32
C LYS A 107 5.66 5.23 1.76
N VAL A 108 4.34 5.23 1.96
CA VAL A 108 3.71 5.09 3.29
C VAL A 108 4.18 3.82 3.98
N ASN A 109 4.13 2.68 3.27
CA ASN A 109 4.54 1.39 3.81
C ASN A 109 6.05 1.35 4.15
N GLU A 110 6.90 1.86 3.25
CA GLU A 110 8.36 1.95 3.47
C GLU A 110 8.71 2.80 4.70
N VAL A 111 8.06 3.96 4.85
CA VAL A 111 8.30 4.87 5.98
C VAL A 111 7.81 4.23 7.28
N ALA A 112 6.64 3.62 7.30
CA ALA A 112 6.12 2.92 8.47
C ALA A 112 7.06 1.78 8.92
N GLN A 113 7.68 1.07 7.98
CA GLN A 113 8.67 0.04 8.30
C GLN A 113 9.99 0.65 8.80
N LYS A 114 10.51 1.70 8.17
CA LYS A 114 11.74 2.40 8.61
C LYS A 114 11.59 2.98 10.02
N LEU A 115 10.41 3.48 10.37
CA LEU A 115 10.09 3.99 11.72
C LEU A 115 9.75 2.89 12.73
N ASN A 116 9.84 1.60 12.35
CA ASN A 116 9.45 0.46 13.19
C ASN A 116 7.99 0.57 13.72
N ILE A 117 7.09 1.17 12.94
CA ILE A 117 5.63 1.12 13.14
C ILE A 117 5.12 -0.23 12.62
N PHE A 118 5.62 -0.65 11.45
CA PHE A 118 5.40 -1.97 10.89
C PHE A 118 6.62 -2.87 11.11
N SER A 119 6.37 -4.09 11.61
CA SER A 119 7.37 -5.15 11.57
C SER A 119 7.70 -5.52 10.13
N LYS A 120 8.84 -6.14 9.88
CA LYS A 120 9.22 -6.62 8.54
C LYS A 120 8.19 -7.61 7.97
N SER A 121 7.64 -8.47 8.82
CA SER A 121 6.58 -9.42 8.42
C SER A 121 5.33 -8.69 7.96
N PHE A 122 4.88 -7.68 8.72
CA PHE A 122 3.68 -6.92 8.39
C PHE A 122 3.88 -6.05 7.14
N PHE A 123 5.05 -5.41 7.02
CA PHE A 123 5.44 -4.71 5.79
C PHE A 123 5.28 -5.60 4.54
N ASN A 124 5.76 -6.85 4.60
CA ASN A 124 5.64 -7.79 3.48
C ASN A 124 4.17 -8.16 3.17
N LYS A 125 3.31 -8.25 4.19
CA LYS A 125 1.86 -8.46 3.99
C LYS A 125 1.22 -7.28 3.24
N ILE A 126 1.54 -6.05 3.65
CA ILE A 126 1.06 -4.82 2.99
C ILE A 126 1.56 -4.76 1.53
N GLU A 127 2.84 -5.08 1.27
CA GLU A 127 3.38 -5.11 -0.09
C GLU A 127 2.63 -6.13 -0.97
N LYS A 128 2.31 -7.29 -0.45
CA LYS A 128 1.50 -8.29 -1.15
C LYS A 128 0.09 -7.79 -1.49
N VAL A 129 -0.55 -7.04 -0.58
CA VAL A 129 -1.84 -6.38 -0.85
C VAL A 129 -1.69 -5.36 -1.99
N ARG A 130 -0.65 -4.53 -1.94
CA ARG A 130 -0.35 -3.54 -2.97
C ARG A 130 -0.13 -4.18 -4.34
N GLU A 131 0.63 -5.28 -4.40
CA GLU A 131 0.84 -6.06 -5.62
C GLU A 131 -0.44 -6.66 -6.17
N LEU A 132 -1.31 -7.21 -5.31
CA LEU A 132 -2.61 -7.74 -5.71
C LEU A 132 -3.47 -6.65 -6.33
N ARG A 133 -3.54 -5.45 -5.70
CA ARG A 133 -4.24 -4.28 -6.23
C ARG A 133 -3.68 -3.86 -7.59
N ASN A 134 -2.36 -3.78 -7.72
CA ASN A 134 -1.73 -3.33 -8.97
C ASN A 134 -1.96 -4.30 -10.14
N LYS A 135 -2.03 -5.61 -9.88
CA LYS A 135 -2.37 -6.63 -10.89
C LYS A 135 -3.79 -6.51 -11.44
N ILE A 136 -4.66 -5.75 -10.77
CA ILE A 136 -6.05 -5.53 -11.17
C ILE A 136 -6.19 -4.42 -12.22
N HIS A 137 -5.19 -3.53 -12.35
CA HIS A 137 -5.23 -2.46 -13.34
C HIS A 137 -5.19 -3.00 -14.77
N ILE A 138 -6.15 -2.57 -15.60
CA ILE A 138 -6.31 -3.02 -16.99
C ILE A 138 -5.14 -2.53 -17.86
N GLN A 139 -4.55 -1.38 -17.54
CA GLN A 139 -3.37 -0.88 -18.26
C GLN A 139 -2.16 -1.78 -17.97
N GLY A 140 -1.65 -2.42 -18.99
CA GLY A 140 -0.50 -3.33 -18.92
C GLY A 140 -0.84 -4.81 -18.84
N LEU A 141 -2.12 -5.20 -18.89
CA LEU A 141 -2.49 -6.60 -19.06
C LEU A 141 -2.29 -7.03 -20.51
N ASN A 142 -1.19 -7.71 -20.77
CA ASN A 142 -0.93 -8.40 -22.07
C ASN A 142 -1.69 -9.74 -22.19
N ARG A 143 -2.55 -10.07 -21.22
CA ARG A 143 -3.30 -11.33 -21.14
C ARG A 143 -4.71 -11.07 -20.61
N PRO A 144 -5.68 -11.97 -20.88
CA PRO A 144 -6.99 -11.91 -20.25
C PRO A 144 -6.88 -11.84 -18.74
N ASP A 145 -7.77 -11.06 -18.12
CA ASP A 145 -7.81 -10.92 -16.67
C ASP A 145 -7.97 -12.28 -15.99
N ARG A 146 -7.19 -12.51 -14.94
CA ARG A 146 -7.21 -13.77 -14.20
C ARG A 146 -8.46 -13.88 -13.32
N SER A 147 -8.72 -15.09 -12.84
CA SER A 147 -9.75 -15.29 -11.82
C SER A 147 -9.27 -14.80 -10.45
N TYR A 148 -10.16 -14.12 -9.73
CA TYR A 148 -9.99 -13.69 -8.35
C TYR A 148 -10.77 -14.59 -7.42
N THR A 149 -10.23 -14.88 -6.24
CA THR A 149 -10.72 -15.95 -5.36
C THR A 149 -11.06 -15.43 -3.96
N LYS A 150 -11.92 -16.18 -3.26
CA LYS A 150 -12.23 -15.95 -1.86
C LYS A 150 -10.97 -15.98 -0.98
N LYS A 151 -10.02 -16.90 -1.26
CA LYS A 151 -8.78 -17.02 -0.51
C LYS A 151 -7.91 -15.76 -0.55
N GLU A 152 -7.88 -15.06 -1.69
CA GLU A 152 -7.15 -13.79 -1.78
C GLU A 152 -7.84 -12.69 -0.98
N LEU A 153 -9.16 -12.65 -1.00
CA LEU A 153 -9.93 -11.72 -0.18
C LEU A 153 -9.76 -12.00 1.31
N GLU A 154 -9.78 -13.28 1.73
CA GLU A 154 -9.53 -13.68 3.13
C GLU A 154 -8.16 -13.22 3.61
N PHE A 155 -7.13 -13.36 2.77
CA PHE A 155 -5.80 -12.83 3.08
C PHE A 155 -5.82 -11.30 3.27
N ILE A 156 -6.44 -10.56 2.35
CA ILE A 156 -6.52 -9.09 2.45
C ILE A 156 -7.32 -8.68 3.68
N SER A 157 -8.44 -9.37 3.96
CA SER A 157 -9.25 -9.09 5.14
C SER A 157 -8.47 -9.32 6.45
N SER A 158 -7.63 -10.35 6.51
CA SER A 158 -6.77 -10.59 7.69
C SER A 158 -5.76 -9.46 7.91
N VAL A 159 -5.21 -8.89 6.83
CA VAL A 159 -4.30 -7.73 6.90
C VAL A 159 -5.05 -6.47 7.36
N MET A 160 -6.28 -6.29 6.90
CA MET A 160 -7.13 -5.16 7.30
C MET A 160 -7.46 -5.21 8.79
N VAL A 161 -7.81 -6.37 9.33
CA VAL A 161 -8.07 -6.58 10.76
C VAL A 161 -6.83 -6.28 11.58
N GLU A 162 -5.66 -6.85 11.21
CA GLU A 162 -4.39 -6.59 11.90
C GLU A 162 -4.01 -5.09 11.89
N LEU A 163 -4.44 -4.34 10.88
CA LEU A 163 -4.19 -2.90 10.78
C LEU A 163 -5.16 -2.09 11.63
N LEU A 164 -6.43 -2.53 11.74
CA LEU A 164 -7.43 -1.92 12.62
C LEU A 164 -7.00 -2.07 14.09
N ASP A 165 -6.56 -3.27 14.50
CA ASP A 165 -6.05 -3.54 15.86
C ASP A 165 -4.85 -2.65 16.25
N LYS A 166 -4.14 -2.07 15.29
CA LYS A 166 -3.03 -1.14 15.55
C LYS A 166 -3.47 0.33 15.68
N LEU A 167 -4.70 0.63 15.31
CA LEU A 167 -5.28 1.98 15.38
C LEU A 167 -6.10 2.22 16.66
N ASP A 168 -6.51 1.14 17.33
CA ASP A 168 -7.16 1.16 18.63
C ASP A 168 -6.15 1.28 19.77
#